data_4e8df64494cfc8ea022649e40a383c5f
#
_entry.id   4e8df64494cfc8ea022649e40a383c5f
#
_cell.length_a   1.000
_cell.length_b   1.000
_cell.length_c   1.000
_cell.angle_alpha   90.00
_cell.angle_beta   90.00
_cell.angle_gamma   90.00
#
_symmetry.space_group_name_H-M   'P 1'
#
loop_
_entity.id
_entity.type
_entity.pdbx_description
1 polymer ?
#
loop_
_entity_poly.entity_id
_entity_poly.type
_entity_poly.pdbx_seq_one_letter_code
_entity_poly.pdbx_strand_id
1 'polypeptide(L)'
;MVDISRDARWGRVMEGSGEDPYLGSLLSAARVRGFQGEKPEDLMRLDKMLACAKHFCAYGAAEAGRDYNTTDVSERSLRDIYFPPFKAAKDAGVATFMTAFNEISGVPCTSSKFLYQDVLRDEWRFNGFVVTDYTAINELVPHGVARDEAHAAELAANAGIEMDMTGGVFHAHLLQAVKEGKVNEETIDNAVRRILEMKFLLGIMDDPYRYLNEEREKLLS
;
A
#
# COMPACT_ATOMS: atom_id res chain seq x y z
N MET A 1 -4.05 -10.17 0.07
CA MET A 1 -3.65 -9.72 -1.27
C MET A 1 -4.89 -9.60 -2.15
N VAL A 2 -4.93 -8.59 -3.00
CA VAL A 2 -6.08 -8.32 -3.91
C VAL A 2 -5.67 -8.22 -5.38
N ASP A 3 -4.41 -8.55 -5.68
CA ASP A 3 -3.90 -8.56 -7.04
C ASP A 3 -4.68 -9.54 -7.94
N ILE A 4 -4.93 -9.09 -9.17
CA ILE A 4 -5.47 -9.93 -10.23
C ILE A 4 -4.30 -10.66 -10.90
N SER A 5 -4.36 -11.98 -10.93
CA SER A 5 -3.35 -12.83 -11.57
C SER A 5 -3.59 -12.94 -13.06
N ARG A 6 -2.56 -12.64 -13.87
CA ARG A 6 -2.63 -12.74 -15.33
C ARG A 6 -1.99 -14.02 -15.85
N ASP A 7 -0.85 -14.39 -15.29
CA ASP A 7 -0.08 -15.57 -15.70
C ASP A 7 -0.03 -16.58 -14.55
N ALA A 8 -0.48 -17.81 -14.81
CA ALA A 8 -0.51 -18.88 -13.81
C ALA A 8 0.89 -19.32 -13.31
N ARG A 9 1.96 -18.92 -14.01
CA ARG A 9 3.36 -19.17 -13.58
C ARG A 9 3.84 -18.21 -12.50
N TRP A 10 3.13 -17.10 -12.25
CA TRP A 10 3.50 -16.18 -11.19
C TRP A 10 3.44 -16.86 -9.83
N GLY A 11 4.56 -16.83 -9.10
CA GLY A 11 4.71 -17.57 -7.83
C GLY A 11 3.74 -17.19 -6.72
N ARG A 12 3.09 -16.02 -6.83
CA ARG A 12 2.15 -15.49 -5.82
C ARG A 12 0.67 -15.64 -6.21
N VAL A 13 0.38 -16.36 -7.29
CA VAL A 13 -1.00 -16.61 -7.76
C VAL A 13 -1.92 -17.11 -6.64
N MET A 14 -1.44 -17.99 -5.78
CA MET A 14 -2.24 -18.58 -4.69
C MET A 14 -2.63 -17.61 -3.57
N GLU A 15 -1.99 -16.46 -3.47
CA GLU A 15 -2.32 -15.46 -2.45
C GLU A 15 -3.54 -14.61 -2.83
N GLY A 16 -3.86 -14.53 -4.12
CA GLY A 16 -4.91 -13.68 -4.68
C GLY A 16 -6.28 -14.37 -4.78
N SER A 17 -7.19 -13.70 -5.48
CA SER A 17 -8.56 -14.17 -5.74
C SER A 17 -8.74 -14.70 -7.16
N GLY A 18 -7.65 -14.91 -7.90
CA GLY A 18 -7.68 -15.38 -9.28
C GLY A 18 -7.62 -14.24 -10.31
N GLU A 19 -8.20 -14.47 -11.47
CA GLU A 19 -8.09 -13.58 -12.65
C GLU A 19 -9.31 -12.69 -12.89
N ASP A 20 -10.44 -12.98 -12.23
CA ASP A 20 -11.70 -12.26 -12.43
C ASP A 20 -11.76 -10.99 -11.55
N PRO A 21 -11.75 -9.78 -12.14
CA PRO A 21 -11.81 -8.54 -11.39
C PRO A 21 -13.11 -8.33 -10.62
N TYR A 22 -14.24 -8.89 -11.09
CA TYR A 22 -15.52 -8.81 -10.37
C TYR A 22 -15.49 -9.66 -9.09
N LEU A 23 -15.13 -10.93 -9.19
CA LEU A 23 -14.96 -11.79 -8.02
C LEU A 23 -13.88 -11.24 -7.06
N GLY A 24 -12.75 -10.78 -7.59
CA GLY A 24 -11.70 -10.13 -6.85
C GLY A 24 -12.20 -8.93 -6.05
N SER A 25 -13.08 -8.11 -6.64
CA SER A 25 -13.69 -6.95 -5.98
C SER A 25 -14.60 -7.35 -4.81
N LEU A 26 -15.45 -8.35 -5.01
CA LEU A 26 -16.34 -8.85 -3.94
C LEU A 26 -15.53 -9.41 -2.75
N LEU A 27 -14.53 -10.23 -3.03
CA LEU A 27 -13.67 -10.84 -2.00
C LEU A 27 -12.81 -9.80 -1.29
N SER A 28 -12.30 -8.80 -2.03
CA SER A 28 -11.53 -7.69 -1.47
C SER A 28 -12.34 -6.91 -0.44
N ALA A 29 -13.55 -6.48 -0.82
CA ALA A 29 -14.45 -5.77 0.09
C ALA A 29 -14.83 -6.60 1.31
N ALA A 30 -15.14 -7.90 1.11
CA ALA A 30 -15.46 -8.81 2.22
C ALA A 30 -14.30 -8.99 3.20
N ARG A 31 -13.06 -9.12 2.69
CA ARG A 31 -11.85 -9.22 3.53
C ARG A 31 -11.62 -7.96 4.36
N VAL A 32 -11.79 -6.76 3.75
CA VAL A 32 -11.65 -5.50 4.50
C VAL A 32 -12.65 -5.45 5.65
N ARG A 33 -13.93 -5.74 5.40
CA ARG A 33 -14.95 -5.76 6.46
C ARG A 33 -14.67 -6.83 7.51
N GLY A 34 -14.17 -7.99 7.10
CA GLY A 34 -13.76 -9.04 8.03
C GLY A 34 -12.69 -8.57 9.02
N PHE A 35 -11.64 -7.91 8.52
CA PHE A 35 -10.56 -7.40 9.36
C PHE A 35 -10.94 -6.16 10.18
N GLN A 36 -11.63 -5.18 9.57
CA GLN A 36 -11.87 -3.87 10.17
C GLN A 36 -13.25 -3.70 10.80
N GLY A 37 -14.24 -4.50 10.39
CA GLY A 37 -15.65 -4.28 10.69
C GLY A 37 -16.38 -3.54 9.58
N GLU A 38 -17.65 -3.24 9.80
CA GLU A 38 -18.53 -2.58 8.83
C GLU A 38 -18.46 -1.05 8.94
N LYS A 39 -18.02 -0.54 10.09
CA LYS A 39 -17.99 0.89 10.42
C LYS A 39 -16.61 1.28 10.97
N PRO A 40 -16.19 2.54 10.83
CA PRO A 40 -14.91 3.01 11.37
C PRO A 40 -14.75 2.75 12.88
N GLU A 41 -15.85 2.87 13.65
CA GLU A 41 -15.84 2.65 15.10
C GLU A 41 -15.54 1.20 15.48
N ASP A 42 -15.78 0.25 14.58
CA ASP A 42 -15.48 -1.17 14.82
C ASP A 42 -13.98 -1.40 15.00
N LEU A 43 -13.12 -0.53 14.47
CA LEU A 43 -11.66 -0.62 14.66
C LEU A 43 -11.22 -0.51 16.12
N MET A 44 -12.06 0.05 16.98
CA MET A 44 -11.79 0.06 18.43
C MET A 44 -12.05 -1.28 19.11
N ARG A 45 -12.65 -2.24 18.45
CA ARG A 45 -12.91 -3.58 18.99
C ARG A 45 -11.60 -4.37 19.05
N LEU A 46 -11.46 -5.20 20.09
CA LEU A 46 -10.24 -5.99 20.31
C LEU A 46 -10.06 -7.18 19.34
N ASP A 47 -11.10 -7.50 18.56
CA ASP A 47 -11.08 -8.55 17.53
C ASP A 47 -10.88 -7.99 16.11
N LYS A 48 -10.58 -6.69 15.97
CA LYS A 48 -10.38 -6.02 14.69
C LYS A 48 -8.96 -5.50 14.55
N MET A 49 -8.54 -5.31 13.28
CA MET A 49 -7.23 -4.78 12.92
C MET A 49 -7.32 -4.01 11.60
N LEU A 50 -6.35 -3.15 11.32
CA LEU A 50 -6.25 -2.47 10.03
C LEU A 50 -6.03 -3.49 8.92
N ALA A 51 -6.79 -3.36 7.83
CA ALA A 51 -6.58 -4.09 6.59
C ALA A 51 -5.60 -3.33 5.70
N CYS A 52 -4.82 -4.08 4.92
CA CYS A 52 -3.92 -3.53 3.91
C CYS A 52 -4.25 -4.14 2.55
N ALA A 53 -4.67 -3.31 1.60
CA ALA A 53 -4.87 -3.74 0.22
C ALA A 53 -3.53 -3.73 -0.52
N LYS A 54 -3.10 -4.90 -1.00
CA LYS A 54 -1.78 -5.05 -1.62
C LYS A 54 -1.78 -6.02 -2.80
N HIS A 55 -0.89 -5.82 -3.74
CA HIS A 55 0.14 -4.76 -3.85
C HIS A 55 -0.31 -3.77 -4.91
N PHE A 56 -0.37 -2.50 -4.60
CA PHE A 56 -0.92 -1.48 -5.52
C PHE A 56 0.16 -0.96 -6.47
N CYS A 57 0.11 -1.32 -7.79
CA CYS A 57 -0.90 -2.16 -8.37
C CYS A 57 -0.34 -2.99 -9.55
N ALA A 58 -1.21 -3.86 -10.08
CA ALA A 58 -0.94 -4.68 -11.26
C ALA A 58 0.26 -5.64 -11.12
N TYR A 59 0.63 -6.02 -9.90
CA TYR A 59 1.76 -6.89 -9.63
C TYR A 59 1.57 -8.30 -10.23
N GLY A 60 0.32 -8.80 -10.25
CA GLY A 60 -0.01 -10.07 -10.90
C GLY A 60 -0.02 -10.04 -12.42
N ALA A 61 0.27 -8.88 -13.04
CA ALA A 61 0.39 -8.72 -14.48
C ALA A 61 1.84 -8.73 -14.99
N ALA A 62 2.81 -9.02 -14.11
CA ALA A 62 4.22 -9.06 -14.46
C ALA A 62 4.46 -9.96 -15.67
N GLU A 63 5.27 -9.49 -16.62
CA GLU A 63 5.53 -10.18 -17.88
C GLU A 63 6.11 -11.57 -17.66
N ALA A 64 5.57 -12.53 -18.41
CA ALA A 64 5.92 -13.95 -18.35
C ALA A 64 5.73 -14.60 -16.97
N GLY A 65 4.92 -13.99 -16.09
CA GLY A 65 4.72 -14.45 -14.71
C GLY A 65 5.97 -14.37 -13.84
N ARG A 66 6.96 -13.60 -14.23
CA ARG A 66 8.19 -13.42 -13.46
C ARG A 66 7.97 -12.38 -12.37
N ASP A 67 8.16 -12.81 -11.14
CA ASP A 67 8.03 -11.91 -10.00
C ASP A 67 8.99 -10.70 -10.12
N TYR A 68 8.56 -9.52 -9.68
CA TYR A 68 9.29 -8.24 -9.83
C TYR A 68 9.46 -7.71 -11.26
N ASN A 69 8.99 -8.42 -12.28
CA ASN A 69 9.20 -7.99 -13.65
C ASN A 69 8.27 -6.82 -14.05
N THR A 70 8.63 -6.21 -15.17
CA THR A 70 7.87 -5.14 -15.82
C THR A 70 6.39 -5.52 -16.04
N THR A 71 5.52 -4.55 -15.84
CA THR A 71 4.11 -4.63 -16.21
C THR A 71 3.82 -3.59 -17.29
N ASP A 72 3.73 -4.02 -18.55
CA ASP A 72 3.39 -3.16 -19.67
C ASP A 72 1.89 -3.29 -19.99
N VAL A 73 1.12 -2.39 -19.43
CA VAL A 73 -0.35 -2.34 -19.59
C VAL A 73 -0.82 -0.90 -19.78
N SER A 74 -1.83 -0.72 -20.63
CA SER A 74 -2.45 0.57 -20.81
C SER A 74 -3.21 1.04 -19.55
N GLU A 75 -3.40 2.35 -19.40
CA GLU A 75 -4.25 2.90 -18.34
C GLU A 75 -5.67 2.32 -18.41
N ARG A 76 -6.20 2.08 -19.62
CA ARG A 76 -7.49 1.40 -19.79
C ARG A 76 -7.47 0.02 -19.12
N SER A 77 -6.44 -0.78 -19.35
CA SER A 77 -6.32 -2.11 -18.72
C SER A 77 -6.18 -2.01 -17.20
N LEU A 78 -5.48 -0.99 -16.68
CA LEU A 78 -5.44 -0.72 -15.25
C LEU A 78 -6.85 -0.48 -14.69
N ARG A 79 -7.63 0.39 -15.34
CA ARG A 79 -8.98 0.78 -14.90
C ARG A 79 -10.01 -0.33 -15.04
N ASP A 80 -9.92 -1.14 -16.10
CA ASP A 80 -10.90 -2.19 -16.37
C ASP A 80 -10.61 -3.48 -15.58
N ILE A 81 -9.35 -3.78 -15.26
CA ILE A 81 -8.95 -5.09 -14.74
C ILE A 81 -8.27 -4.99 -13.36
N TYR A 82 -7.22 -4.16 -13.22
CA TYR A 82 -6.35 -4.20 -12.05
C TYR A 82 -6.81 -3.28 -10.91
N PHE A 83 -7.42 -2.14 -11.21
CA PHE A 83 -7.94 -1.23 -10.19
C PHE A 83 -9.23 -1.69 -9.49
N PRO A 84 -10.18 -2.40 -10.12
CA PRO A 84 -11.46 -2.68 -9.50
C PRO A 84 -11.38 -3.36 -8.13
N PRO A 85 -10.55 -4.39 -7.86
CA PRO A 85 -10.43 -4.97 -6.53
C PRO A 85 -9.88 -4.01 -5.48
N PHE A 86 -8.95 -3.13 -5.85
CA PHE A 86 -8.41 -2.09 -4.98
C PHE A 86 -9.42 -0.99 -4.70
N LYS A 87 -10.19 -0.59 -5.74
CA LYS A 87 -11.28 0.38 -5.58
C LYS A 87 -12.35 -0.17 -4.64
N ALA A 88 -12.71 -1.45 -4.77
CA ALA A 88 -13.65 -2.11 -3.88
C ALA A 88 -13.13 -2.18 -2.43
N ALA A 89 -11.83 -2.43 -2.22
CA ALA A 89 -11.21 -2.36 -0.90
C ALA A 89 -11.31 -0.93 -0.32
N LYS A 90 -11.01 0.09 -1.14
CA LYS A 90 -11.13 1.50 -0.73
C LYS A 90 -12.57 1.84 -0.36
N ASP A 91 -13.55 1.44 -1.16
CA ASP A 91 -14.96 1.72 -0.89
C ASP A 91 -15.50 0.95 0.33
N ALA A 92 -14.88 -0.18 0.66
CA ALA A 92 -15.14 -0.90 1.90
C ALA A 92 -14.40 -0.31 3.13
N GLY A 93 -13.67 0.80 2.95
CA GLY A 93 -13.03 1.53 4.04
C GLY A 93 -11.65 1.02 4.44
N VAL A 94 -10.89 0.36 3.54
CA VAL A 94 -9.54 -0.11 3.85
C VAL A 94 -8.66 1.01 4.41
N ALA A 95 -7.94 0.71 5.48
CA ALA A 95 -7.12 1.70 6.18
C ALA A 95 -5.78 1.97 5.49
N THR A 96 -5.22 0.97 4.81
CA THR A 96 -3.89 1.10 4.20
C THR A 96 -3.80 0.46 2.83
N PHE A 97 -2.89 1.01 2.02
CA PHE A 97 -2.41 0.37 0.79
C PHE A 97 -0.93 0.07 0.93
N MET A 98 -0.47 -0.98 0.26
CA MET A 98 0.96 -1.29 0.13
C MET A 98 1.37 -1.17 -1.33
N THR A 99 2.54 -0.59 -1.58
CA THR A 99 3.09 -0.46 -2.94
C THR A 99 3.42 -1.83 -3.53
N ALA A 100 3.43 -1.91 -4.86
CA ALA A 100 3.92 -3.09 -5.57
C ALA A 100 5.40 -2.90 -5.96
N PHE A 101 6.11 -4.02 -6.14
CA PHE A 101 7.53 -4.02 -6.54
C PHE A 101 7.75 -3.76 -8.03
N ASN A 102 6.78 -4.10 -8.86
CA ASN A 102 6.89 -3.94 -10.31
C ASN A 102 6.88 -2.47 -10.73
N GLU A 103 7.35 -2.24 -11.92
CA GLU A 103 7.10 -1.01 -12.66
C GLU A 103 5.88 -1.16 -13.57
N ILE A 104 5.23 -0.03 -13.85
CA ILE A 104 4.16 0.07 -14.84
C ILE A 104 4.64 1.05 -15.91
N SER A 105 4.77 0.55 -17.14
CA SER A 105 5.22 1.38 -18.29
C SER A 105 6.53 2.14 -17.99
N GLY A 106 7.47 1.48 -17.33
CA GLY A 106 8.80 2.02 -16.98
C GLY A 106 8.85 2.88 -15.71
N VAL A 107 7.75 3.03 -14.98
CA VAL A 107 7.71 3.76 -13.71
C VAL A 107 7.47 2.80 -12.54
N PRO A 108 8.44 2.59 -11.63
CA PRO A 108 8.24 1.78 -10.45
C PRO A 108 7.04 2.26 -9.63
N CYS A 109 6.19 1.32 -9.19
CA CYS A 109 4.99 1.68 -8.42
C CYS A 109 5.32 2.56 -7.22
N THR A 110 6.40 2.28 -6.48
CA THR A 110 6.80 3.04 -5.29
C THR A 110 7.11 4.52 -5.57
N SER A 111 7.41 4.92 -6.81
CA SER A 111 7.66 6.32 -7.21
C SER A 111 6.57 6.94 -8.08
N SER A 112 5.45 6.27 -8.26
CA SER A 112 4.39 6.68 -9.20
C SER A 112 3.43 7.70 -8.59
N LYS A 113 3.57 8.98 -8.95
CA LYS A 113 2.59 10.02 -8.61
C LYS A 113 1.20 9.70 -9.14
N PHE A 114 1.10 9.16 -10.35
CA PHE A 114 -0.16 8.76 -10.95
C PHE A 114 -0.95 7.83 -10.02
N LEU A 115 -0.30 6.80 -9.47
CA LEU A 115 -0.98 5.85 -8.61
C LEU A 115 -1.46 6.48 -7.29
N TYR A 116 -0.61 7.25 -6.63
CA TYR A 116 -0.89 7.69 -5.27
C TYR A 116 -1.51 9.08 -5.18
N GLN A 117 -1.08 10.03 -6.00
CA GLN A 117 -1.70 11.36 -6.00
C GLN A 117 -2.95 11.37 -6.88
N ASP A 118 -2.81 11.10 -8.19
CA ASP A 118 -3.92 11.27 -9.11
C ASP A 118 -5.04 10.25 -8.83
N VAL A 119 -4.71 8.96 -8.71
CA VAL A 119 -5.72 7.91 -8.53
C VAL A 119 -6.17 7.78 -7.06
N LEU A 120 -5.26 7.49 -6.11
CA LEU A 120 -5.70 7.24 -4.73
C LEU A 120 -6.22 8.50 -4.05
N ARG A 121 -5.50 9.63 -4.15
CA ARG A 121 -5.88 10.84 -3.42
C ARG A 121 -6.95 11.65 -4.14
N ASP A 122 -6.71 12.02 -5.39
CA ASP A 122 -7.58 12.96 -6.09
C ASP A 122 -8.84 12.30 -6.62
N GLU A 123 -8.72 11.14 -7.26
CA GLU A 123 -9.85 10.46 -7.86
C GLU A 123 -10.66 9.65 -6.83
N TRP A 124 -9.98 8.80 -6.04
CA TRP A 124 -10.68 7.90 -5.09
C TRP A 124 -10.90 8.50 -3.71
N ARG A 125 -10.30 9.64 -3.38
CA ARG A 125 -10.41 10.28 -2.07
C ARG A 125 -10.04 9.34 -0.91
N PHE A 126 -8.95 8.60 -1.08
CA PHE A 126 -8.44 7.74 -0.04
C PHE A 126 -7.79 8.55 1.09
N ASN A 127 -8.19 8.32 2.33
CA ASN A 127 -7.75 9.08 3.50
C ASN A 127 -6.78 8.32 4.42
N GLY A 128 -6.62 6.99 4.23
CA GLY A 128 -5.62 6.21 4.96
C GLY A 128 -4.18 6.49 4.52
N PHE A 129 -3.23 5.66 4.89
CA PHE A 129 -1.84 5.82 4.49
C PHE A 129 -1.35 4.71 3.56
N VAL A 130 -0.30 5.02 2.81
CA VAL A 130 0.40 4.08 1.93
C VAL A 130 1.72 3.68 2.57
N VAL A 131 1.92 2.38 2.76
CA VAL A 131 3.18 1.79 3.19
C VAL A 131 3.88 1.15 2.00
N THR A 132 5.21 1.18 1.96
CA THR A 132 5.95 0.42 0.95
C THR A 132 5.88 -1.07 1.20
N ASP A 133 6.19 -1.88 0.20
CA ASP A 133 6.62 -3.25 0.44
C ASP A 133 8.07 -3.25 0.98
N TYR A 134 8.56 -4.42 1.37
CA TYR A 134 9.86 -4.60 2.03
C TYR A 134 10.99 -4.01 1.19
N THR A 135 11.69 -3.00 1.74
CA THR A 135 12.82 -2.29 1.09
C THR A 135 12.51 -1.68 -0.28
N ALA A 136 11.24 -1.47 -0.64
CA ALA A 136 10.88 -1.05 -2.00
C ALA A 136 11.37 0.36 -2.39
N ILE A 137 11.70 1.23 -1.42
CA ILE A 137 12.35 2.52 -1.73
C ILE A 137 13.80 2.30 -2.17
N ASN A 138 14.54 1.40 -1.49
CA ASN A 138 15.91 1.07 -1.87
C ASN A 138 15.98 0.53 -3.31
N GLU A 139 14.94 -0.23 -3.73
CA GLU A 139 14.87 -0.83 -5.06
C GLU A 139 14.73 0.19 -6.20
N LEU A 140 14.36 1.44 -5.93
CA LEU A 140 14.34 2.50 -6.93
C LEU A 140 15.73 2.77 -7.54
N VAL A 141 16.80 2.46 -6.80
CA VAL A 141 18.18 2.59 -7.30
C VAL A 141 18.50 1.50 -8.32
N PRO A 142 18.36 0.20 -8.03
CA PRO A 142 18.58 -0.85 -9.04
C PRO A 142 17.58 -0.81 -10.21
N HIS A 143 16.36 -0.26 -10.03
CA HIS A 143 15.45 0.04 -11.14
C HIS A 143 15.98 1.17 -12.06
N GLY A 144 17.03 1.86 -11.67
CA GLY A 144 17.67 2.90 -12.48
C GLY A 144 16.92 4.24 -12.51
N VAL A 145 15.87 4.42 -11.70
CA VAL A 145 15.09 5.68 -11.62
C VAL A 145 15.61 6.63 -10.55
N ALA A 146 16.30 6.13 -9.53
CA ALA A 146 16.98 6.91 -8.51
C ALA A 146 18.50 6.79 -8.64
N ARG A 147 19.23 7.89 -8.44
CA ARG A 147 20.68 7.91 -8.45
C ARG A 147 21.32 7.22 -7.24
N ASP A 148 20.64 7.40 -6.10
CA ASP A 148 21.05 6.98 -4.77
C ASP A 148 19.82 6.93 -3.85
N GLU A 149 19.98 6.47 -2.62
CA GLU A 149 18.90 6.37 -1.64
C GLU A 149 18.31 7.73 -1.25
N ALA A 150 19.09 8.80 -1.23
CA ALA A 150 18.56 10.14 -0.96
C ALA A 150 17.58 10.58 -2.06
N HIS A 151 17.92 10.35 -3.32
CA HIS A 151 17.02 10.60 -4.44
C HIS A 151 15.81 9.64 -4.43
N ALA A 152 16.00 8.40 -4.02
CA ALA A 152 14.89 7.46 -3.86
C ALA A 152 13.88 7.93 -2.78
N ALA A 153 14.37 8.47 -1.65
CA ALA A 153 13.52 9.09 -0.63
C ALA A 153 12.71 10.27 -1.18
N GLU A 154 13.35 11.15 -1.96
CA GLU A 154 12.70 12.30 -2.60
C GLU A 154 11.57 11.84 -3.54
N LEU A 155 11.84 10.85 -4.39
CA LEU A 155 10.86 10.33 -5.35
C LEU A 155 9.67 9.69 -4.65
N ALA A 156 9.90 8.81 -3.68
CA ALA A 156 8.86 8.09 -2.96
C ALA A 156 7.98 9.06 -2.12
N ALA A 157 8.58 9.97 -1.35
CA ALA A 157 7.84 10.95 -0.55
C ALA A 157 6.98 11.87 -1.44
N ASN A 158 7.55 12.38 -2.54
CA ASN A 158 6.82 13.22 -3.49
C ASN A 158 5.77 12.46 -4.31
N ALA A 159 5.86 11.14 -4.41
CA ALA A 159 4.81 10.30 -4.98
C ALA A 159 3.62 10.11 -4.03
N GLY A 160 3.80 10.32 -2.72
CA GLY A 160 2.74 10.19 -1.72
C GLY A 160 2.83 8.93 -0.88
N ILE A 161 4.03 8.39 -0.72
CA ILE A 161 4.31 7.29 0.23
C ILE A 161 4.48 7.87 1.62
N GLU A 162 3.78 7.32 2.61
CA GLU A 162 3.80 7.80 3.98
C GLU A 162 4.69 6.95 4.91
N MET A 163 4.87 5.67 4.62
CA MET A 163 5.63 4.77 5.50
C MET A 163 6.60 3.90 4.71
N ASP A 164 7.86 3.90 5.12
CA ASP A 164 8.92 3.05 4.61
C ASP A 164 8.99 1.74 5.40
N MET A 165 8.76 0.62 4.74
CA MET A 165 8.86 -0.69 5.39
C MET A 165 10.31 -1.20 5.37
N THR A 166 10.96 -1.20 6.52
CA THR A 166 12.28 -1.78 6.83
C THR A 166 13.47 -1.13 6.10
N GLY A 167 13.24 -0.37 5.01
CA GLY A 167 14.31 0.21 4.19
C GLY A 167 15.20 1.20 4.93
N GLY A 168 14.63 1.94 5.89
CA GLY A 168 15.33 2.97 6.64
C GLY A 168 15.69 4.22 5.83
N VAL A 169 15.29 4.26 4.56
CA VAL A 169 15.62 5.33 3.62
C VAL A 169 14.97 6.65 4.03
N PHE A 170 13.71 6.62 4.43
CA PHE A 170 13.03 7.82 4.94
C PHE A 170 13.68 8.34 6.21
N HIS A 171 14.03 7.47 7.14
CA HIS A 171 14.70 7.85 8.38
C HIS A 171 16.06 8.52 8.12
N ALA A 172 16.81 8.00 7.15
CA ALA A 172 18.16 8.48 6.85
C ALA A 172 18.16 9.80 6.06
N HIS A 173 17.19 10.03 5.16
CA HIS A 173 17.34 11.05 4.13
C HIS A 173 16.26 12.15 4.11
N LEU A 174 15.03 11.93 4.66
CA LEU A 174 13.95 12.92 4.53
C LEU A 174 14.25 14.25 5.21
N LEU A 175 14.90 14.25 6.38
CA LEU A 175 15.24 15.51 7.05
C LEU A 175 16.12 16.41 6.18
N GLN A 176 17.10 15.82 5.48
CA GLN A 176 17.97 16.59 4.59
C GLN A 176 17.21 17.03 3.33
N ALA A 177 16.37 16.16 2.77
CA ALA A 177 15.54 16.49 1.61
C ALA A 177 14.60 17.68 1.87
N VAL A 178 14.01 17.77 3.07
CA VAL A 178 13.21 18.93 3.48
C VAL A 178 14.06 20.17 3.61
N LYS A 179 15.23 20.11 4.27
CA LYS A 179 16.15 21.26 4.40
C LYS A 179 16.61 21.82 3.05
N GLU A 180 16.75 20.95 2.07
CA GLU A 180 17.15 21.31 0.71
C GLU A 180 15.97 21.76 -0.19
N GLY A 181 14.73 21.72 0.34
CA GLY A 181 13.53 22.08 -0.40
C GLY A 181 13.10 21.08 -1.49
N LYS A 182 13.64 19.85 -1.46
CA LYS A 182 13.33 18.79 -2.41
C LYS A 182 12.05 18.03 -2.06
N VAL A 183 11.72 17.99 -0.77
CA VAL A 183 10.45 17.50 -0.22
C VAL A 183 9.84 18.61 0.62
N ASN A 184 8.55 18.88 0.43
CA ASN A 184 7.84 19.89 1.21
C ASN A 184 7.58 19.36 2.64
N GLU A 185 7.78 20.20 3.65
CA GLU A 185 7.48 19.88 5.05
C GLU A 185 6.01 19.43 5.22
N GLU A 186 5.08 20.08 4.50
CA GLU A 186 3.67 19.69 4.48
C GLU A 186 3.46 18.22 4.04
N THR A 187 4.30 17.68 3.16
CA THR A 187 4.27 16.27 2.75
C THR A 187 4.53 15.36 3.95
N ILE A 188 5.51 15.72 4.79
CA ILE A 188 5.85 14.97 6.00
C ILE A 188 4.74 15.09 7.03
N ASP A 189 4.21 16.30 7.25
CA ASP A 189 3.12 16.55 8.20
C ASP A 189 1.86 15.75 7.84
N ASN A 190 1.53 15.69 6.54
CA ASN A 190 0.41 14.90 6.05
C ASN A 190 0.63 13.39 6.25
N ALA A 191 1.85 12.90 6.01
CA ALA A 191 2.21 11.50 6.24
C ALA A 191 2.06 11.12 7.71
N VAL A 192 2.64 11.92 8.60
CA VAL A 192 2.57 11.72 10.05
C VAL A 192 1.12 11.77 10.54
N ARG A 193 0.34 12.76 10.09
CA ARG A 193 -1.07 12.91 10.47
C ARG A 193 -1.88 11.66 10.13
N ARG A 194 -1.78 11.13 8.90
CA ARG A 194 -2.52 9.93 8.49
C ARG A 194 -2.16 8.70 9.31
N ILE A 195 -0.88 8.52 9.63
CA ILE A 195 -0.43 7.40 10.47
C ILE A 195 -0.96 7.57 11.89
N LEU A 196 -0.90 8.78 12.46
CA LEU A 196 -1.41 9.04 13.81
C LEU A 196 -2.93 8.88 13.89
N GLU A 197 -3.69 9.33 12.89
CA GLU A 197 -5.14 9.13 12.82
C GLU A 197 -5.50 7.64 12.91
N MET A 198 -4.79 6.76 12.22
CA MET A 198 -5.02 5.32 12.31
C MET A 198 -4.69 4.77 13.71
N LYS A 199 -3.63 5.27 14.36
CA LYS A 199 -3.28 4.89 15.74
C LYS A 199 -4.34 5.34 16.74
N PHE A 200 -4.90 6.53 16.56
CA PHE A 200 -6.03 7.01 17.39
C PHE A 200 -7.28 6.16 17.17
N LEU A 201 -7.64 5.85 15.93
CA LEU A 201 -8.78 4.98 15.62
C LEU A 201 -8.66 3.59 16.22
N LEU A 202 -7.45 3.07 16.34
CA LEU A 202 -7.18 1.80 17.02
C LEU A 202 -7.21 1.92 18.55
N GLY A 203 -7.19 3.14 19.12
CA GLY A 203 -7.10 3.38 20.56
C GLY A 203 -5.76 3.06 21.20
N ILE A 204 -4.72 2.79 20.40
CA ILE A 204 -3.37 2.44 20.89
C ILE A 204 -2.58 3.66 21.38
N MET A 205 -3.05 4.87 21.12
CA MET A 205 -2.47 6.08 21.70
C MET A 205 -2.85 6.24 23.17
N ASP A 206 -4.05 5.81 23.57
CA ASP A 206 -4.53 5.86 24.93
C ASP A 206 -4.08 4.65 25.75
N ASP A 207 -4.09 3.47 25.13
CA ASP A 207 -3.64 2.21 25.71
C ASP A 207 -2.85 1.38 24.69
N PRO A 208 -1.51 1.49 24.67
CA PRO A 208 -0.68 0.78 23.70
C PRO A 208 -0.69 -0.75 23.87
N TYR A 209 -1.13 -1.24 25.02
CA TYR A 209 -1.18 -2.66 25.34
C TYR A 209 -2.58 -3.28 25.26
N ARG A 210 -3.58 -2.51 24.84
CA ARG A 210 -4.99 -2.94 24.81
C ARG A 210 -5.28 -4.25 24.06
N TYR A 211 -4.43 -4.62 23.11
CA TYR A 211 -4.58 -5.85 22.32
C TYR A 211 -3.89 -7.06 22.95
N LEU A 212 -3.07 -6.88 24.00
CA LEU A 212 -2.41 -7.97 24.70
C LEU A 212 -3.43 -8.68 25.60
N ASN A 213 -3.52 -10.00 25.48
CA ASN A 213 -4.42 -10.81 26.29
C ASN A 213 -3.89 -12.24 26.36
N GLU A 214 -3.33 -12.63 27.51
CA GLU A 214 -2.76 -13.96 27.75
C GLU A 214 -3.78 -15.10 27.61
N GLU A 215 -5.05 -14.86 27.95
CA GLU A 215 -6.09 -15.88 27.81
C GLU A 215 -6.43 -16.17 26.33
N ARG A 216 -6.29 -15.17 25.45
CA ARG A 216 -6.45 -15.37 24.01
C ARG A 216 -5.30 -16.18 23.41
N GLU A 217 -4.08 -16.00 23.91
CA GLU A 217 -2.93 -16.77 23.44
C GLU A 217 -3.10 -18.26 23.74
N LYS A 218 -3.69 -18.61 24.88
CA LYS A 218 -3.98 -20.00 25.25
C LYS A 218 -4.99 -20.71 24.33
N LEU A 219 -5.81 -19.92 23.60
CA LEU A 219 -6.76 -20.46 22.63
C LEU A 219 -6.12 -20.82 21.29
N LEU A 220 -4.89 -20.35 21.03
CA LEU A 220 -4.16 -20.54 19.79
C LEU A 220 -3.08 -21.61 19.89
N SER A 221 -2.81 -22.15 21.07
CA SER A 221 -1.79 -23.17 21.36
C SER A 221 -2.33 -24.59 21.45
#